data_47831559525db1b4ef5616a0bea7e69c
#
_entry.id   47831559525db1b4ef5616a0bea7e69c
#
_cell.length_a   1.000
_cell.length_b   1.000
_cell.length_c   1.000
_cell.angle_alpha   90.00
_cell.angle_beta   90.00
_cell.angle_gamma   90.00
#
_symmetry.space_group_name_H-M   'P 1'
#
loop_
_entity.id
_entity.type
_entity.pdbx_description
1 polymer ?
#
loop_
_entity_poly.entity_id
_entity_poly.type
_entity_poly.pdbx_seq_one_letter_code
_entity_poly.pdbx_strand_id
1 'polypeptide(L)'
;DNNMMKRYIIGICVCLAITLASAQTRREMGGIYHAYPKVDVKEMSQTPSGYKPFYISHYGRHGSRWMTSDERYIKVAQYFDDESNLTPMGLKVKKLIINARDNAMGHGGKLSKLGELQHKGIADRMYRNFPNIFAQGNSVQARSSVVDRCAKSMKAFIDELRHLQPSL
;
A
#
# COMPACT_ATOMS: atom_id res chain seq x y z
N ASP A 1 34.79 -20.38 -38.23
CA ASP A 1 34.82 -18.95 -38.47
C ASP A 1 34.63 -18.20 -37.14
N ASN A 2 35.74 -17.75 -36.59
CA ASN A 2 35.80 -17.19 -35.20
C ASN A 2 34.96 -15.90 -35.05
N ASN A 3 34.69 -15.20 -36.15
CA ASN A 3 33.92 -13.97 -36.17
C ASN A 3 32.40 -14.23 -36.10
N MET A 4 31.92 -15.32 -36.64
CA MET A 4 30.54 -15.69 -36.61
C MET A 4 30.14 -16.15 -35.20
N MET A 5 31.00 -16.96 -34.57
CA MET A 5 30.77 -17.44 -33.19
C MET A 5 30.78 -16.26 -32.19
N LYS A 6 31.65 -15.27 -32.30
CA LYS A 6 31.63 -14.06 -31.49
C LYS A 6 30.34 -13.27 -31.62
N ARG A 7 29.77 -13.16 -32.83
CA ARG A 7 28.49 -12.46 -33.06
C ARG A 7 27.33 -13.18 -32.39
N TYR A 8 27.28 -14.52 -32.40
CA TYR A 8 26.26 -15.28 -31.70
C TYR A 8 26.39 -15.13 -30.18
N ILE A 9 27.58 -15.20 -29.61
CA ILE A 9 27.84 -15.03 -28.19
C ILE A 9 27.39 -13.63 -27.74
N ILE A 10 27.75 -12.57 -28.48
CA ILE A 10 27.30 -11.21 -28.18
C ILE A 10 25.77 -11.11 -28.24
N GLY A 11 25.14 -11.68 -29.28
CA GLY A 11 23.67 -11.70 -29.39
C GLY A 11 22.98 -12.41 -28.19
N ILE A 12 23.48 -13.56 -27.77
CA ILE A 12 22.98 -14.30 -26.63
C ILE A 12 23.18 -13.51 -25.32
N CYS A 13 24.35 -12.88 -25.13
CA CYS A 13 24.62 -12.04 -23.95
C CYS A 13 23.70 -10.81 -23.88
N VAL A 14 23.42 -10.18 -25.02
CA VAL A 14 22.51 -9.03 -25.11
C VAL A 14 21.06 -9.49 -24.79
N CYS A 15 20.61 -10.61 -25.35
CA CYS A 15 19.29 -11.15 -25.04
C CYS A 15 19.15 -11.53 -23.56
N LEU A 16 20.17 -12.16 -22.95
CA LEU A 16 20.22 -12.46 -21.52
C LEU A 16 20.21 -11.20 -20.65
N ALA A 17 20.95 -10.16 -21.04
CA ALA A 17 20.98 -8.88 -20.32
C ALA A 17 19.61 -8.17 -20.37
N ILE A 18 18.90 -8.23 -21.50
CA ILE A 18 17.55 -7.64 -21.65
C ILE A 18 16.54 -8.39 -20.78
N THR A 19 16.62 -9.71 -20.65
CA THR A 19 15.71 -10.50 -19.81
C THR A 19 15.97 -10.28 -18.32
N LEU A 20 17.21 -9.98 -17.91
CA LEU A 20 17.54 -9.65 -16.52
C LEU A 20 17.14 -8.22 -16.12
N ALA A 21 17.09 -7.29 -17.08
CA ALA A 21 16.75 -5.88 -16.83
C ALA A 21 15.25 -5.62 -16.61
N SER A 22 14.36 -6.60 -16.83
CA SER A 22 12.90 -6.40 -16.82
C SER A 22 12.16 -7.17 -15.74
N ALA A 23 12.84 -7.77 -14.78
CA ALA A 23 12.19 -8.51 -13.70
C ALA A 23 11.67 -7.58 -12.60
N GLN A 24 10.69 -6.72 -12.93
CA GLN A 24 9.88 -6.08 -11.89
C GLN A 24 9.21 -7.16 -11.05
N THR A 25 9.31 -7.05 -9.74
CA THR A 25 8.61 -7.97 -8.85
C THR A 25 7.10 -7.82 -9.04
N ARG A 26 6.33 -8.89 -8.85
CA ARG A 26 4.85 -8.83 -8.87
C ARG A 26 4.32 -7.74 -7.94
N ARG A 27 5.06 -7.43 -6.92
CA ARG A 27 4.74 -6.39 -5.94
C ARG A 27 4.84 -4.99 -6.55
N GLU A 28 5.89 -4.69 -7.29
CA GLU A 28 6.09 -3.40 -7.97
C GLU A 28 5.07 -3.20 -9.10
N MET A 29 4.65 -4.27 -9.76
CA MET A 29 3.62 -4.25 -10.80
C MET A 29 2.21 -3.99 -10.25
N GLY A 30 1.98 -4.14 -8.95
CA GLY A 30 0.70 -3.91 -8.30
C GLY A 30 0.23 -2.45 -8.32
N GLY A 31 1.14 -1.49 -8.52
CA GLY A 31 0.82 -0.06 -8.60
C GLY A 31 -0.09 0.41 -7.47
N ILE A 32 -1.22 1.00 -7.83
CA ILE A 32 -2.21 1.51 -6.86
C ILE A 32 -2.92 0.42 -6.03
N TYR A 33 -2.84 -0.83 -6.42
CA TYR A 33 -3.41 -1.97 -5.69
C TYR A 33 -2.44 -2.59 -4.70
N HIS A 34 -1.20 -2.09 -4.67
CA HIS A 34 -0.22 -2.51 -3.70
C HIS A 34 -0.56 -1.94 -2.32
N ALA A 35 -0.62 -2.81 -1.31
CA ALA A 35 -0.83 -2.37 0.07
C ALA A 35 0.38 -1.55 0.57
N TYR A 36 0.12 -0.55 1.40
CA TYR A 36 1.17 0.22 2.06
C TYR A 36 2.14 -0.74 2.78
N PRO A 37 3.45 -0.67 2.51
CA PRO A 37 4.42 -1.58 3.10
C PRO A 37 4.53 -1.36 4.62
N LYS A 38 4.82 -2.43 5.33
CA LYS A 38 5.23 -2.31 6.73
C LYS A 38 6.68 -1.80 6.72
N VAL A 39 6.87 -0.54 7.13
CA VAL A 39 8.19 0.11 7.18
C VAL A 39 8.78 -0.07 8.58
N ASP A 40 10.04 -0.50 8.66
CA ASP A 40 10.78 -0.51 9.92
C ASP A 40 11.36 0.88 10.21
N VAL A 41 11.20 1.35 11.44
CA VAL A 41 11.69 2.65 11.91
C VAL A 41 13.22 2.77 11.85
N LYS A 42 13.92 1.63 11.89
CA LYS A 42 15.39 1.58 11.86
C LYS A 42 16.02 2.00 10.53
N GLU A 43 15.22 2.08 9.47
CA GLU A 43 15.69 2.47 8.12
C GLU A 43 15.80 3.99 7.92
N MET A 44 15.39 4.79 8.90
CA MET A 44 15.48 6.25 8.78
C MET A 44 16.88 6.74 9.11
N SER A 45 17.45 7.56 8.22
CA SER A 45 18.72 8.25 8.48
C SER A 45 18.57 9.22 9.66
N GLN A 46 19.64 9.32 10.45
CA GLN A 46 19.68 10.27 11.57
C GLN A 46 19.72 11.71 11.06
N THR A 47 19.17 12.61 11.86
CA THR A 47 19.27 14.05 11.60
C THR A 47 20.75 14.46 11.55
N PRO A 48 21.22 15.20 10.52
CA PRO A 48 22.59 15.67 10.44
C PRO A 48 22.97 16.52 11.66
N SER A 49 24.26 16.45 12.04
CA SER A 49 24.78 17.24 13.16
C SER A 49 24.54 18.75 12.94
N GLY A 50 24.10 19.46 13.97
CA GLY A 50 23.79 20.89 13.90
C GLY A 50 22.39 21.24 13.40
N TYR A 51 21.59 20.26 12.97
CA TYR A 51 20.20 20.46 12.54
C TYR A 51 19.21 19.88 13.54
N LYS A 52 18.04 20.50 13.64
CA LYS A 52 16.91 20.00 14.44
C LYS A 52 15.64 20.05 13.60
N PRO A 53 14.86 18.96 13.52
CA PRO A 53 13.52 18.99 12.92
C PRO A 53 12.63 19.97 13.68
N PHE A 54 11.96 20.89 12.97
CA PHE A 54 11.06 21.88 13.59
C PHE A 54 9.65 21.88 12.98
N TYR A 55 9.47 21.23 11.83
CA TYR A 55 8.22 21.20 11.11
C TYR A 55 8.08 19.91 10.29
N ILE A 56 6.87 19.35 10.21
CA ILE A 56 6.54 18.25 9.31
C ILE A 56 5.41 18.67 8.39
N SER A 57 5.62 18.56 7.08
CA SER A 57 4.57 18.60 6.08
C SER A 57 4.33 17.19 5.57
N HIS A 58 3.13 16.65 5.77
CA HIS A 58 2.77 15.31 5.35
C HIS A 58 1.64 15.34 4.32
N TYR A 59 1.90 14.77 3.16
CA TYR A 59 0.89 14.53 2.14
C TYR A 59 0.69 13.03 1.98
N GLY A 60 -0.51 12.55 2.27
CA GLY A 60 -0.83 11.13 2.25
C GLY A 60 -1.98 10.80 1.30
N ARG A 61 -1.96 9.58 0.78
CA ARG A 61 -3.08 8.96 0.11
C ARG A 61 -3.99 8.31 1.16
N HIS A 62 -5.30 8.18 0.89
CA HIS A 62 -6.18 7.36 1.73
C HIS A 62 -5.63 5.94 1.89
N GLY A 63 -5.91 5.29 3.01
CA GLY A 63 -5.53 3.92 3.31
C GLY A 63 -6.20 2.89 2.38
N SER A 64 -5.89 1.63 2.60
CA SER A 64 -6.51 0.52 1.86
C SER A 64 -8.04 0.60 1.94
N ARG A 65 -8.68 0.39 0.82
CA ARG A 65 -10.13 0.48 0.65
C ARG A 65 -10.67 -0.71 -0.13
N TRP A 66 -11.96 -0.93 -0.03
CA TRP A 66 -12.68 -1.83 -0.91
C TRP A 66 -12.68 -1.30 -2.35
N MET A 67 -12.87 -2.16 -3.33
CA MET A 67 -13.04 -1.72 -4.73
C MET A 67 -14.20 -0.72 -4.82
N THR A 68 -14.17 0.13 -5.85
CA THR A 68 -15.13 1.23 -5.99
C THR A 68 -16.58 0.78 -6.23
N SER A 69 -16.78 -0.47 -6.67
CA SER A 69 -18.08 -1.04 -6.97
C SER A 69 -18.09 -2.52 -6.57
N ASP A 70 -19.19 -2.96 -5.99
CA ASP A 70 -19.46 -4.36 -5.65
C ASP A 70 -19.51 -5.25 -6.91
N GLU A 71 -19.96 -4.69 -8.03
CA GLU A 71 -20.01 -5.36 -9.33
C GLU A 71 -18.66 -5.97 -9.75
N ARG A 72 -17.54 -5.32 -9.38
CA ARG A 72 -16.19 -5.82 -9.69
C ARG A 72 -15.90 -7.16 -9.01
N TYR A 73 -16.38 -7.34 -7.80
CA TYR A 73 -16.26 -8.62 -7.07
C TYR A 73 -17.19 -9.67 -7.66
N ILE A 74 -18.44 -9.29 -7.99
CA ILE A 74 -19.43 -10.17 -8.61
C ILE A 74 -18.90 -10.69 -9.96
N LYS A 75 -18.41 -9.80 -10.82
CA LYS A 75 -17.83 -10.17 -12.12
C LYS A 75 -16.70 -11.18 -12.01
N VAL A 76 -15.79 -10.99 -11.06
CA VAL A 76 -14.69 -11.94 -10.86
C VAL A 76 -15.20 -13.28 -10.36
N ALA A 77 -16.20 -13.30 -9.46
CA ALA A 77 -16.79 -14.55 -8.97
C ALA A 77 -17.46 -15.35 -10.08
N GLN A 78 -18.14 -14.69 -11.02
CA GLN A 78 -18.84 -15.34 -12.14
C GLN A 78 -17.92 -16.19 -13.03
N TYR A 79 -16.64 -15.86 -13.16
CA TYR A 79 -15.67 -16.71 -13.89
C TYR A 79 -15.45 -18.08 -13.26
N PHE A 80 -15.90 -18.29 -12.04
CA PHE A 80 -15.75 -19.53 -11.27
C PHE A 80 -17.09 -20.23 -11.03
N ASP A 81 -18.18 -19.83 -11.70
CA ASP A 81 -19.50 -20.40 -11.46
C ASP A 81 -19.57 -21.84 -11.97
N ASP A 82 -19.01 -22.13 -13.14
CA ASP A 82 -18.98 -23.48 -13.71
C ASP A 82 -17.80 -24.29 -13.12
N GLU A 83 -18.09 -25.12 -12.13
CA GLU A 83 -17.10 -25.94 -11.45
C GLU A 83 -16.54 -27.06 -12.33
N SER A 84 -17.25 -27.46 -13.38
CA SER A 84 -16.80 -28.53 -14.29
C SER A 84 -15.53 -28.16 -15.05
N ASN A 85 -15.29 -26.87 -15.23
CA ASN A 85 -14.12 -26.30 -15.88
C ASN A 85 -12.98 -25.93 -14.91
N LEU A 86 -13.14 -26.20 -13.59
CA LEU A 86 -12.16 -25.81 -12.59
C LEU A 86 -11.23 -26.96 -12.22
N THR A 87 -9.94 -26.67 -12.18
CA THR A 87 -8.95 -27.55 -11.58
C THR A 87 -9.12 -27.60 -10.05
N PRO A 88 -8.52 -28.59 -9.35
CA PRO A 88 -8.51 -28.60 -7.87
C PRO A 88 -7.97 -27.29 -7.26
N MET A 89 -7.02 -26.63 -7.90
CA MET A 89 -6.55 -25.30 -7.51
C MET A 89 -7.62 -24.23 -7.76
N GLY A 90 -8.30 -24.29 -8.91
CA GLY A 90 -9.41 -23.40 -9.25
C GLY A 90 -10.53 -23.44 -8.23
N LEU A 91 -10.89 -24.61 -7.73
CA LEU A 91 -11.89 -24.75 -6.65
C LEU A 91 -11.45 -24.10 -5.34
N LYS A 92 -10.16 -24.17 -4.98
CA LYS A 92 -9.61 -23.46 -3.81
C LYS A 92 -9.67 -21.95 -4.02
N VAL A 93 -9.31 -21.47 -5.20
CA VAL A 93 -9.36 -20.04 -5.55
C VAL A 93 -10.82 -19.54 -5.55
N LYS A 94 -11.77 -20.30 -6.08
CA LYS A 94 -13.20 -19.99 -6.03
C LYS A 94 -13.67 -19.67 -4.61
N LYS A 95 -13.34 -20.51 -3.64
CA LYS A 95 -13.71 -20.29 -2.23
C LYS A 95 -13.17 -18.94 -1.70
N LEU A 96 -11.92 -18.60 -2.03
CA LEU A 96 -11.31 -17.31 -1.62
C LEU A 96 -12.01 -16.13 -2.28
N ILE A 97 -12.35 -16.24 -3.57
CA ILE A 97 -13.02 -15.18 -4.33
C ILE A 97 -14.44 -14.95 -3.79
N ILE A 98 -15.20 -16.03 -3.54
CA ILE A 98 -16.54 -15.94 -2.97
C ILE A 98 -16.49 -15.28 -1.60
N ASN A 99 -15.59 -15.70 -0.72
CA ASN A 99 -15.41 -15.09 0.59
C ASN A 99 -15.05 -13.60 0.47
N ALA A 100 -14.14 -13.24 -0.43
CA ALA A 100 -13.76 -11.85 -0.67
C ALA A 100 -14.94 -11.02 -1.19
N ARG A 101 -15.76 -11.57 -2.10
CA ARG A 101 -17.00 -10.94 -2.60
C ARG A 101 -17.97 -10.70 -1.46
N ASP A 102 -18.29 -11.71 -0.68
CA ASP A 102 -19.31 -11.63 0.37
C ASP A 102 -18.93 -10.62 1.46
N ASN A 103 -17.63 -10.56 1.81
CA ASN A 103 -17.11 -9.55 2.74
C ASN A 103 -17.09 -8.13 2.12
N ALA A 104 -17.10 -7.99 0.81
CA ALA A 104 -17.00 -6.69 0.14
C ALA A 104 -18.37 -6.05 -0.11
N MET A 105 -19.46 -6.83 -0.12
CA MET A 105 -20.79 -6.33 -0.46
C MET A 105 -21.23 -5.18 0.44
N GLY A 106 -21.70 -4.09 -0.17
CA GLY A 106 -22.12 -2.88 0.51
C GLY A 106 -20.97 -2.00 1.00
N HIS A 107 -19.70 -2.37 0.72
CA HIS A 107 -18.52 -1.62 1.12
C HIS A 107 -17.84 -0.86 -0.03
N GLY A 108 -18.45 -0.80 -1.21
CA GLY A 108 -17.87 -0.18 -2.40
C GLY A 108 -17.23 1.19 -2.13
N GLY A 109 -15.93 1.32 -2.38
CA GLY A 109 -15.15 2.55 -2.23
C GLY A 109 -14.86 3.00 -0.79
N LYS A 110 -15.40 2.32 0.23
CA LYS A 110 -15.19 2.66 1.65
C LYS A 110 -13.79 2.28 2.11
N LEU A 111 -13.26 3.00 3.09
CA LEU A 111 -12.01 2.67 3.76
C LEU A 111 -12.15 1.31 4.44
N SER A 112 -11.15 0.45 4.32
CA SER A 112 -11.11 -0.83 5.03
C SER A 112 -10.50 -0.66 6.41
N LYS A 113 -10.72 -1.64 7.30
CA LYS A 113 -10.07 -1.69 8.61
C LYS A 113 -8.54 -1.67 8.50
N LEU A 114 -8.00 -2.34 7.48
CA LEU A 114 -6.57 -2.27 7.18
C LEU A 114 -6.14 -0.83 6.86
N GLY A 115 -6.95 -0.09 6.10
CA GLY A 115 -6.66 1.31 5.77
C GLY A 115 -6.60 2.22 7.00
N GLU A 116 -7.48 2.02 7.98
CA GLU A 116 -7.41 2.73 9.26
C GLU A 116 -6.12 2.40 10.01
N LEU A 117 -5.78 1.11 10.13
CA LEU A 117 -4.56 0.64 10.81
C LEU A 117 -3.29 1.17 10.13
N GLN A 118 -3.29 1.28 8.79
CA GLN A 118 -2.16 1.87 8.06
C GLN A 118 -1.93 3.33 8.48
N HIS A 119 -2.98 4.15 8.58
CA HIS A 119 -2.86 5.55 8.99
C HIS A 119 -2.48 5.71 10.44
N LYS A 120 -3.00 4.89 11.33
CA LYS A 120 -2.53 4.82 12.73
C LYS A 120 -1.04 4.49 12.80
N GLY A 121 -0.59 3.47 12.07
CA GLY A 121 0.83 3.11 12.04
C GLY A 121 1.74 4.18 11.43
N ILE A 122 1.24 5.00 10.49
CA ILE A 122 2.00 6.16 9.97
C ILE A 122 2.14 7.22 11.06
N ALA A 123 1.05 7.55 11.76
CA ALA A 123 1.04 8.51 12.85
C ALA A 123 1.97 8.10 14.00
N ASP A 124 1.91 6.84 14.43
CA ASP A 124 2.77 6.26 15.47
C ASP A 124 4.25 6.39 15.10
N ARG A 125 4.63 5.97 13.88
CA ARG A 125 6.02 6.09 13.43
C ARG A 125 6.47 7.55 13.34
N MET A 126 5.62 8.44 12.86
CA MET A 126 5.93 9.88 12.77
C MET A 126 6.15 10.47 14.15
N TYR A 127 5.28 10.17 15.11
CA TYR A 127 5.42 10.61 16.49
C TYR A 127 6.71 10.09 17.13
N ARG A 128 7.01 8.80 16.98
CA ARG A 128 8.22 8.19 17.57
C ARG A 128 9.53 8.73 16.98
N ASN A 129 9.52 9.04 15.68
CA ASN A 129 10.73 9.57 15.02
C ASN A 129 10.94 11.06 15.28
N PHE A 130 9.88 11.82 15.55
CA PHE A 130 9.93 13.28 15.71
C PHE A 130 9.16 13.77 16.95
N PRO A 131 9.42 13.23 18.14
CA PRO A 131 8.62 13.53 19.32
C PRO A 131 8.61 15.02 19.67
N ASN A 132 9.70 15.74 19.43
CA ASN A 132 9.82 17.16 19.73
C ASN A 132 8.88 18.06 18.89
N ILE A 133 8.50 17.60 17.69
CA ILE A 133 7.55 18.33 16.83
C ILE A 133 6.12 18.22 17.40
N PHE A 134 5.83 17.14 18.10
CA PHE A 134 4.53 16.89 18.73
C PHE A 134 4.53 17.19 20.23
N ALA A 135 5.52 17.94 20.71
CA ALA A 135 5.60 18.33 22.12
C ALA A 135 4.42 19.23 22.52
N GLN A 136 4.12 19.27 23.81
CA GLN A 136 3.07 20.12 24.38
C GLN A 136 3.23 21.59 23.93
N GLY A 137 2.13 22.21 23.53
CA GLY A 137 2.09 23.58 23.03
C GLY A 137 2.23 23.71 21.51
N ASN A 138 2.56 22.64 20.80
CA ASN A 138 2.53 22.62 19.34
C ASN A 138 1.12 22.27 18.83
N SER A 139 0.85 22.59 17.56
CA SER A 139 -0.44 22.34 16.95
C SER A 139 -0.30 21.51 15.67
N VAL A 140 -1.33 20.70 15.39
CA VAL A 140 -1.44 19.93 14.16
C VAL A 140 -2.64 20.41 13.36
N GLN A 141 -2.41 20.83 12.11
CA GLN A 141 -3.47 21.11 11.16
C GLN A 141 -3.62 19.95 10.19
N ALA A 142 -4.83 19.41 10.07
CA ALA A 142 -5.13 18.34 9.16
C ALA A 142 -6.25 18.74 8.19
N ARG A 143 -6.09 18.36 6.92
CA ARG A 143 -7.07 18.61 5.88
C ARG A 143 -7.21 17.36 5.02
N SER A 144 -8.41 17.10 4.52
CA SER A 144 -8.66 16.03 3.54
C SER A 144 -9.56 16.53 2.43
N SER A 145 -9.62 15.78 1.33
CA SER A 145 -10.72 15.94 0.37
C SER A 145 -12.04 15.51 1.01
N VAL A 146 -13.16 15.93 0.40
CA VAL A 146 -14.53 15.61 0.87
C VAL A 146 -14.92 14.13 0.75
N VAL A 147 -14.08 13.32 0.13
CA VAL A 147 -14.34 11.89 -0.05
C VAL A 147 -14.23 11.14 1.27
N ASP A 148 -15.29 10.42 1.66
CA ASP A 148 -15.42 9.74 2.97
C ASP A 148 -14.17 8.95 3.39
N ARG A 149 -13.61 8.12 2.50
CA ARG A 149 -12.39 7.35 2.80
C ARG A 149 -11.17 8.23 3.11
N CYS A 150 -11.10 9.44 2.52
CA CYS A 150 -10.00 10.38 2.78
C CYS A 150 -10.19 11.03 4.15
N ALA A 151 -11.40 11.48 4.46
CA ALA A 151 -11.74 12.03 5.77
C ALA A 151 -11.53 11.01 6.90
N LYS A 152 -11.94 9.75 6.69
CA LYS A 152 -11.71 8.66 7.65
C LYS A 152 -10.23 8.31 7.82
N SER A 153 -9.44 8.35 6.74
CA SER A 153 -8.00 8.14 6.81
C SER A 153 -7.31 9.24 7.62
N MET A 154 -7.66 10.50 7.36
CA MET A 154 -7.18 11.63 8.14
C MET A 154 -7.61 11.50 9.60
N LYS A 155 -8.87 11.15 9.86
CA LYS A 155 -9.37 10.95 11.23
C LYS A 155 -8.56 9.86 11.96
N ALA A 156 -8.33 8.71 11.34
CA ALA A 156 -7.55 7.63 11.94
C ALA A 156 -6.12 8.06 12.29
N PHE A 157 -5.50 8.87 11.44
CA PHE A 157 -4.18 9.44 11.68
C PHE A 157 -4.19 10.41 12.88
N ILE A 158 -5.15 11.33 12.93
CA ILE A 158 -5.26 12.33 14.00
C ILE A 158 -5.66 11.70 15.34
N ASP A 159 -6.58 10.74 15.32
CA ASP A 159 -6.99 10.02 16.54
C ASP A 159 -5.79 9.30 17.17
N GLU A 160 -4.91 8.72 16.36
CA GLU A 160 -3.69 8.10 16.87
C GLU A 160 -2.69 9.11 17.44
N LEU A 161 -2.48 10.25 16.77
CA LEU A 161 -1.63 11.31 17.32
C LEU A 161 -2.17 11.82 18.67
N ARG A 162 -3.48 12.01 18.80
CA ARG A 162 -4.11 12.42 20.05
C ARG A 162 -4.03 11.37 21.14
N HIS A 163 -4.05 10.09 20.75
CA HIS A 163 -3.82 9.00 21.70
C HIS A 163 -2.40 9.01 22.25
N LEU A 164 -1.41 9.29 21.40
CA LEU A 164 0.01 9.34 21.76
C LEU A 164 0.38 10.65 22.49
N GLN A 165 -0.28 11.74 22.15
CA GLN A 165 -0.08 13.08 22.77
C GLN A 165 -1.42 13.80 22.91
N PRO A 166 -2.09 13.62 24.06
CA PRO A 166 -3.44 14.16 24.31
C PRO A 166 -3.56 15.69 24.29
N SER A 167 -2.45 16.40 24.40
CA SER A 167 -2.43 17.87 24.37
C SER A 167 -2.37 18.49 22.96
N LEU A 168 -2.35 17.67 21.89
CA LEU A 168 -2.41 18.12 20.50
C LEU A 168 -3.81 18.50 20.06
#